data_941d637121810661ca9056196b69fbac
#
_entry.id   941d637121810661ca9056196b69fbac
#
_cell.length_a   1.000
_cell.length_b   1.000
_cell.length_c   1.000
_cell.angle_alpha   90.00
_cell.angle_beta   90.00
_cell.angle_gamma   90.00
#
_symmetry.space_group_name_H-M   'P 1'
#
loop_
_entity.id
_entity.type
_entity.pdbx_description
1 polymer ?
#
loop_
_entity_poly.entity_id
_entity_poly.type
_entity_poly.pdbx_seq_one_letter_code
_entity_poly.pdbx_strand_id
1 'polypeptide(L)'
;MRRVRGAFAIVAVLALVAAACGGKGSSAGGGGGGGGGGAPKAFSYDPSAQGEGQLSLIAWPGYTQKAWVKPFENETGCQVTVKYGNTSDEMVNLMRQQGGTLYDGVSASGDATNRLIANGDVAPINVNSFPEYPDVMQSLQAPAHNTVDGVHYGVPYMWGPNILMFNTDVVKPAPTSWNVVFEANSPYAGKITAYDSPIYIADAAMYLMAHQPGLGITDPYELTSDQLNAAVDLLKTQSGMIKKYWAVYTDEIDGFESGDMVVGTAWPVNQSILESDNKVPVASVIPSEGVTGWADTWMMSSHAPHPICMLKWMEYTLRPEVQTAVAEYYGATPSNTASCPQLNKDLGADAANYHCGDDAFLSKVFLWKTPLSDCGDSRGETCVDYSAWTNAWTQIRGA
;
A
#
# COMPACT_ATOMS: atom_id res chain seq x y z
N MET A 1 39.29 16.13 -31.61
CA MET A 1 40.44 17.00 -31.28
C MET A 1 39.94 18.24 -30.52
N ARG A 2 40.68 18.68 -29.55
CA ARG A 2 40.54 19.79 -28.60
C ARG A 2 39.73 19.48 -27.33
N ARG A 3 40.50 19.13 -26.30
CA ARG A 3 40.15 19.16 -24.87
C ARG A 3 40.22 20.62 -24.39
N VAL A 4 39.22 21.04 -23.64
CA VAL A 4 39.31 22.26 -22.80
C VAL A 4 39.17 21.82 -21.35
N ARG A 5 40.25 22.03 -20.58
CA ARG A 5 40.29 21.90 -19.13
C ARG A 5 39.84 23.23 -18.51
N GLY A 6 38.85 23.21 -17.65
CA GLY A 6 38.45 24.32 -16.81
C GLY A 6 38.72 24.02 -15.35
N ALA A 7 39.49 24.86 -14.70
CA ALA A 7 39.95 24.75 -13.33
C ALA A 7 38.85 25.15 -12.36
N PHE A 8 38.69 24.39 -11.27
CA PHE A 8 37.86 24.75 -10.12
C PHE A 8 38.66 25.58 -9.12
N ALA A 9 38.16 26.76 -8.82
CA ALA A 9 38.65 27.58 -7.72
C ALA A 9 37.83 27.30 -6.47
N ILE A 10 38.51 26.86 -5.41
CA ILE A 10 37.95 26.65 -4.06
C ILE A 10 37.99 27.99 -3.31
N VAL A 11 36.83 28.50 -2.91
CA VAL A 11 36.74 29.64 -1.97
C VAL A 11 36.34 29.06 -0.61
N ALA A 12 37.27 29.14 0.34
CA ALA A 12 37.01 28.83 1.73
C ALA A 12 36.50 30.08 2.44
N VAL A 13 35.32 29.99 3.08
CA VAL A 13 34.75 31.01 3.94
C VAL A 13 34.87 30.55 5.40
N LEU A 14 35.67 31.26 6.19
CA LEU A 14 35.80 31.09 7.63
C LEU A 14 34.54 31.68 8.31
N ALA A 15 33.90 30.87 9.17
CA ALA A 15 32.84 31.34 10.08
C ALA A 15 33.43 31.72 11.43
N LEU A 16 33.13 32.95 11.86
CA LEU A 16 33.44 33.47 13.20
C LEU A 16 32.35 33.01 14.19
N VAL A 17 32.81 32.41 15.29
CA VAL A 17 32.01 32.09 16.47
C VAL A 17 31.96 33.29 17.36
N ALA A 18 30.76 33.76 17.71
CA ALA A 18 30.54 34.68 18.83
C ALA A 18 29.71 33.99 19.91
N ALA A 19 30.33 33.71 21.04
CA ALA A 19 29.68 33.26 22.26
C ALA A 19 29.21 34.48 23.06
N ALA A 20 27.97 34.47 23.53
CA ALA A 20 27.49 35.37 24.58
C ALA A 20 26.73 34.58 25.65
N CYS A 21 27.30 34.55 26.84
CA CYS A 21 26.72 34.02 28.07
C CYS A 21 25.84 35.05 28.76
N GLY A 22 24.80 34.55 29.42
CA GLY A 22 24.39 35.12 30.69
C GLY A 22 22.96 35.61 30.83
N GLY A 23 22.21 35.04 31.78
CA GLY A 23 20.95 35.57 32.29
C GLY A 23 20.15 34.56 33.13
N LYS A 24 20.30 34.70 34.46
CA LYS A 24 19.63 33.90 35.50
C LYS A 24 18.13 34.15 35.58
N GLY A 25 17.35 33.08 35.78
CA GLY A 25 16.47 32.81 36.91
C GLY A 25 15.18 33.60 37.07
N SER A 26 14.07 32.88 37.05
CA SER A 26 13.02 33.01 38.09
C SER A 26 12.05 31.85 37.95
N SER A 27 11.93 31.09 39.03
CA SER A 27 10.89 30.14 39.31
C SER A 27 9.59 30.84 39.65
N ALA A 28 8.47 30.43 39.05
CA ALA A 28 7.14 30.64 39.59
C ALA A 28 6.18 29.56 39.16
N GLY A 29 5.70 28.80 40.12
CA GLY A 29 4.31 28.53 40.41
C GLY A 29 3.55 27.62 39.44
N GLY A 30 3.22 26.42 39.98
CA GLY A 30 2.34 25.44 39.40
C GLY A 30 0.95 25.97 39.05
N GLY A 31 0.41 25.37 38.00
CA GLY A 31 -0.97 25.39 37.61
C GLY A 31 -1.23 24.13 36.82
N GLY A 32 -1.74 23.10 37.51
CA GLY A 32 -2.27 21.91 36.85
C GLY A 32 -3.49 22.28 36.03
N GLY A 33 -3.33 22.37 34.72
CA GLY A 33 -4.41 22.40 33.75
C GLY A 33 -4.47 21.01 33.11
N GLY A 34 -5.44 20.17 33.53
CA GLY A 34 -5.84 18.99 32.80
C GLY A 34 -6.37 19.44 31.45
N GLY A 35 -5.53 19.39 30.43
CA GLY A 35 -5.92 19.53 29.06
C GLY A 35 -6.64 18.22 28.66
N GLY A 36 -7.97 18.25 28.66
CA GLY A 36 -8.75 17.27 27.90
C GLY A 36 -8.33 17.38 26.45
N GLY A 37 -7.54 16.41 25.98
CA GLY A 37 -7.19 16.26 24.57
C GLY A 37 -8.48 15.97 23.81
N GLY A 38 -9.13 17.00 23.28
CA GLY A 38 -10.16 16.84 22.29
C GLY A 38 -9.56 16.15 21.08
N ALA A 39 -10.30 15.17 20.50
CA ALA A 39 -9.91 14.51 19.27
C ALA A 39 -9.47 15.60 18.24
N PRO A 40 -8.40 15.35 17.47
CA PRO A 40 -7.91 16.29 16.47
C PRO A 40 -9.06 16.63 15.50
N LYS A 41 -9.19 17.93 15.17
CA LYS A 41 -10.23 18.43 14.28
C LYS A 41 -10.06 17.80 12.90
N ALA A 42 -11.04 17.00 12.48
CA ALA A 42 -11.06 16.38 11.17
C ALA A 42 -11.36 17.39 10.06
N PHE A 43 -10.69 17.22 8.92
CA PHE A 43 -11.01 17.97 7.70
C PHE A 43 -12.30 17.46 7.07
N SER A 44 -13.11 18.37 6.55
CA SER A 44 -14.39 18.06 5.90
C SER A 44 -14.41 18.55 4.48
N TYR A 45 -14.94 17.73 3.57
CA TYR A 45 -15.22 18.15 2.21
C TYR A 45 -16.33 19.20 2.17
N ASP A 46 -16.14 20.22 1.38
CA ASP A 46 -17.13 21.27 1.07
C ASP A 46 -17.14 21.46 -0.44
N PRO A 47 -18.23 21.11 -1.15
CA PRO A 47 -18.33 21.26 -2.59
C PRO A 47 -18.22 22.72 -3.06
N SER A 48 -18.58 23.68 -2.20
CA SER A 48 -18.54 25.11 -2.52
C SER A 48 -17.14 25.74 -2.32
N ALA A 49 -16.22 25.06 -1.62
CA ALA A 49 -14.88 25.58 -1.36
C ALA A 49 -14.09 25.66 -2.67
N GLN A 50 -13.41 26.79 -2.86
CA GLN A 50 -12.53 26.97 -4.02
C GLN A 50 -11.18 26.30 -3.77
N GLY A 51 -10.75 25.43 -4.70
CA GLY A 51 -9.43 24.78 -4.64
C GLY A 51 -8.29 25.78 -4.82
N GLU A 52 -7.12 25.41 -4.30
CA GLU A 52 -5.90 26.22 -4.33
C GLU A 52 -5.20 26.22 -5.71
N GLY A 53 -5.73 25.44 -6.66
CA GLY A 53 -5.25 25.38 -8.05
C GLY A 53 -4.14 24.39 -8.31
N GLN A 54 -3.60 23.72 -7.28
CA GLN A 54 -2.56 22.70 -7.39
C GLN A 54 -2.87 21.52 -6.47
N LEU A 55 -2.37 20.32 -6.86
CA LEU A 55 -2.45 19.11 -6.07
C LEU A 55 -1.23 18.24 -6.33
N SER A 56 -0.44 17.99 -5.28
CA SER A 56 0.78 17.16 -5.35
C SER A 56 0.55 15.83 -4.63
N LEU A 57 0.60 14.72 -5.37
CA LEU A 57 0.28 13.40 -4.85
C LEU A 57 1.46 12.45 -4.86
N ILE A 58 1.49 11.54 -3.89
CA ILE A 58 2.22 10.28 -3.97
C ILE A 58 1.21 9.19 -4.30
N ALA A 59 1.47 8.41 -5.33
CA ALA A 59 0.53 7.38 -5.77
C ALA A 59 1.22 6.11 -6.27
N TRP A 60 0.50 5.00 -6.23
CA TRP A 60 0.88 3.81 -6.97
C TRP A 60 0.84 4.09 -8.49
N PRO A 61 1.79 3.53 -9.27
CA PRO A 61 1.70 3.61 -10.73
C PRO A 61 0.36 3.05 -11.22
N GLY A 62 -0.34 3.79 -12.07
CA GLY A 62 -1.66 3.40 -12.57
C GLY A 62 -2.84 4.15 -11.95
N TYR A 63 -2.70 4.71 -10.74
CA TYR A 63 -3.82 5.37 -10.02
C TYR A 63 -4.15 6.79 -10.50
N THR A 64 -3.30 7.37 -11.34
CA THR A 64 -3.44 8.76 -11.78
C THR A 64 -3.29 8.89 -13.30
N GLN A 65 -4.06 8.09 -14.04
CA GLN A 65 -4.04 8.14 -15.50
C GLN A 65 -4.76 9.38 -16.03
N LYS A 66 -4.34 9.85 -17.19
CA LYS A 66 -4.93 11.04 -17.83
C LYS A 66 -6.43 10.94 -18.06
N ALA A 67 -6.95 9.71 -18.20
CA ALA A 67 -8.36 9.46 -18.47
C ALA A 67 -9.28 10.02 -17.38
N TRP A 68 -8.86 10.00 -16.10
CA TRP A 68 -9.62 10.56 -14.99
C TRP A 68 -8.96 11.78 -14.34
N VAL A 69 -7.63 11.96 -14.45
CA VAL A 69 -6.97 13.17 -13.94
C VAL A 69 -7.41 14.41 -14.72
N LYS A 70 -7.49 14.34 -16.05
CA LYS A 70 -7.89 15.52 -16.85
C LYS A 70 -9.33 16.00 -16.59
N PRO A 71 -10.34 15.13 -16.50
CA PRO A 71 -11.67 15.55 -16.05
C PRO A 71 -11.67 16.22 -14.67
N PHE A 72 -10.93 15.68 -13.69
CA PHE A 72 -10.77 16.31 -12.38
C PHE A 72 -10.18 17.72 -12.46
N GLU A 73 -9.07 17.88 -13.19
CA GLU A 73 -8.42 19.18 -13.38
C GLU A 73 -9.36 20.21 -14.04
N ASN A 74 -10.14 19.77 -15.03
CA ASN A 74 -11.09 20.63 -15.73
C ASN A 74 -12.27 21.04 -14.83
N GLU A 75 -12.76 20.12 -14.00
CA GLU A 75 -13.89 20.36 -13.09
C GLU A 75 -13.50 21.26 -11.91
N THR A 76 -12.33 21.02 -11.32
CA THR A 76 -11.95 21.61 -10.04
C THR A 76 -10.96 22.79 -10.16
N GLY A 77 -10.25 22.88 -11.28
CA GLY A 77 -9.13 23.79 -11.48
C GLY A 77 -7.84 23.34 -10.76
N CYS A 78 -7.85 22.24 -10.00
CA CYS A 78 -6.69 21.71 -9.29
C CYS A 78 -5.78 20.92 -10.24
N GLN A 79 -4.62 21.47 -10.60
CA GLN A 79 -3.65 20.80 -11.48
C GLN A 79 -2.87 19.75 -10.71
N VAL A 80 -2.87 18.51 -11.21
CA VAL A 80 -2.31 17.34 -10.52
C VAL A 80 -0.87 17.09 -10.95
N THR A 81 0.01 17.00 -9.97
CA THR A 81 1.37 16.48 -10.12
C THR A 81 1.53 15.21 -9.28
N VAL A 82 2.25 14.21 -9.80
CA VAL A 82 2.35 12.92 -9.14
C VAL A 82 3.80 12.47 -9.03
N LYS A 83 4.18 12.03 -7.85
CA LYS A 83 5.36 11.22 -7.59
C LYS A 83 4.90 9.77 -7.39
N TYR A 84 5.31 8.86 -8.25
CA TYR A 84 5.03 7.45 -8.05
C TYR A 84 5.97 6.84 -7.02
N GLY A 85 5.39 6.04 -6.12
CA GLY A 85 6.09 5.14 -5.22
C GLY A 85 5.84 3.69 -5.62
N ASN A 86 6.82 2.83 -5.46
CA ASN A 86 6.75 1.43 -5.86
C ASN A 86 6.58 0.48 -4.66
N THR A 87 6.84 0.97 -3.46
CA THR A 87 6.66 0.23 -2.21
C THR A 87 6.05 1.13 -1.14
N SER A 88 5.38 0.53 -0.16
CA SER A 88 4.86 1.25 1.01
C SER A 88 5.95 2.00 1.77
N ASP A 89 7.14 1.43 1.88
CA ASP A 89 8.28 2.08 2.54
C ASP A 89 8.76 3.33 1.79
N GLU A 90 8.81 3.27 0.46
CA GLU A 90 9.11 4.45 -0.36
C GLU A 90 8.06 5.55 -0.15
N MET A 91 6.77 5.20 -0.14
CA MET A 91 5.67 6.16 0.06
C MET A 91 5.71 6.83 1.44
N VAL A 92 5.96 6.07 2.52
CA VAL A 92 6.14 6.60 3.86
C VAL A 92 7.33 7.58 3.91
N ASN A 93 8.45 7.22 3.30
CA ASN A 93 9.63 8.08 3.25
C ASN A 93 9.39 9.36 2.45
N LEU A 94 8.66 9.27 1.31
CA LEU A 94 8.30 10.44 0.51
C LEU A 94 7.40 11.41 1.29
N MET A 95 6.39 10.89 2.01
CA MET A 95 5.48 11.72 2.83
C MET A 95 6.22 12.54 3.89
N ARG A 96 7.36 12.05 4.40
CA ARG A 96 8.17 12.71 5.44
C ARG A 96 9.16 13.74 4.89
N GLN A 97 9.33 13.80 3.57
CA GLN A 97 10.26 14.77 2.97
C GLN A 97 9.83 16.20 3.26
N GLN A 98 10.83 17.06 3.54
CA GLN A 98 10.64 18.47 3.89
C GLN A 98 9.62 18.68 5.03
N GLY A 99 9.57 17.76 6.01
CA GLY A 99 8.65 17.85 7.13
C GLY A 99 7.18 17.67 6.74
N GLY A 100 6.89 16.92 5.68
CA GLY A 100 5.54 16.59 5.22
C GLY A 100 4.86 17.65 4.35
N THR A 101 5.58 18.72 3.96
CA THR A 101 5.00 19.86 3.22
C THR A 101 5.15 19.76 1.70
N LEU A 102 5.77 18.68 1.20
CA LEU A 102 6.05 18.54 -0.25
C LEU A 102 4.85 18.01 -1.02
N TYR A 103 4.03 17.20 -0.38
CA TYR A 103 2.88 16.52 -1.00
C TYR A 103 1.60 16.78 -0.21
N ASP A 104 0.47 16.83 -0.92
CA ASP A 104 -0.84 17.01 -0.32
C ASP A 104 -1.43 15.70 0.20
N GLY A 105 -1.10 14.59 -0.44
CA GLY A 105 -1.61 13.30 -0.04
C GLY A 105 -0.92 12.12 -0.68
N VAL A 106 -1.31 10.93 -0.21
CA VAL A 106 -0.76 9.64 -0.62
C VAL A 106 -1.86 8.58 -0.75
N SER A 107 -1.73 7.69 -1.76
CA SER A 107 -2.51 6.45 -1.81
C SER A 107 -1.76 5.35 -1.06
N ALA A 108 -2.07 5.16 0.22
CA ALA A 108 -1.32 4.25 1.09
C ALA A 108 -2.05 2.92 1.27
N SER A 109 -1.31 1.82 1.16
CA SER A 109 -1.79 0.47 1.53
C SER A 109 -1.75 0.27 3.05
N GLY A 110 -2.49 -0.72 3.55
CA GLY A 110 -2.71 -0.93 4.99
C GLY A 110 -1.44 -1.11 5.82
N ASP A 111 -0.36 -1.59 5.25
CA ASP A 111 0.94 -1.72 5.92
C ASP A 111 1.68 -0.39 6.12
N ALA A 112 1.29 0.66 5.37
CA ALA A 112 1.83 2.01 5.51
C ALA A 112 0.93 2.93 6.35
N THR A 113 -0.39 2.76 6.29
CA THR A 113 -1.36 3.71 6.86
C THR A 113 -1.16 3.94 8.35
N ASN A 114 -1.06 2.88 9.16
CA ASN A 114 -0.86 3.03 10.61
C ASN A 114 0.48 3.67 10.97
N ARG A 115 1.53 3.46 10.16
CA ARG A 115 2.83 4.14 10.35
C ARG A 115 2.73 5.65 10.11
N LEU A 116 1.95 6.05 9.11
CA LEU A 116 1.68 7.47 8.82
C LEU A 116 0.81 8.11 9.90
N ILE A 117 -0.21 7.39 10.37
CA ILE A 117 -1.10 7.85 11.45
C ILE A 117 -0.34 8.01 12.76
N ALA A 118 0.38 6.97 13.18
CA ALA A 118 1.10 6.96 14.45
C ALA A 118 2.17 8.04 14.54
N ASN A 119 2.77 8.43 13.40
CA ASN A 119 3.78 9.48 13.35
C ASN A 119 3.18 10.89 13.17
N GLY A 120 1.85 11.00 12.96
CA GLY A 120 1.18 12.29 12.70
C GLY A 120 1.45 12.84 11.30
N ASP A 121 1.87 12.01 10.35
CA ASP A 121 2.17 12.41 8.97
C ASP A 121 0.89 12.75 8.18
N VAL A 122 -0.25 12.21 8.61
CA VAL A 122 -1.56 12.38 7.95
C VAL A 122 -2.63 12.93 8.88
N ALA A 123 -3.58 13.64 8.30
CA ALA A 123 -4.64 14.36 9.00
C ALA A 123 -5.92 13.53 9.14
N PRO A 124 -6.70 13.73 10.23
CA PRO A 124 -8.04 13.17 10.36
C PRO A 124 -8.99 13.71 9.30
N ILE A 125 -9.88 12.84 8.81
CA ILE A 125 -10.87 13.16 7.77
C ILE A 125 -12.29 12.87 8.29
N ASN A 126 -13.19 13.82 8.10
CA ASN A 126 -14.62 13.60 8.33
C ASN A 126 -15.24 12.90 7.11
N VAL A 127 -15.24 11.59 7.12
CA VAL A 127 -15.74 10.77 6.00
C VAL A 127 -17.22 10.98 5.71
N ASN A 128 -18.01 11.42 6.69
CA ASN A 128 -19.42 11.71 6.52
C ASN A 128 -19.70 12.99 5.71
N SER A 129 -18.65 13.76 5.38
CA SER A 129 -18.78 14.92 4.49
C SER A 129 -18.75 14.55 3.00
N PHE A 130 -18.41 13.31 2.64
CA PHE A 130 -18.36 12.83 1.27
C PHE A 130 -19.67 12.15 0.88
N PRO A 131 -20.39 12.61 -0.16
CA PRO A 131 -21.68 12.07 -0.57
C PRO A 131 -21.65 10.58 -0.91
N GLU A 132 -20.54 10.10 -1.50
CA GLU A 132 -20.37 8.71 -1.96
C GLU A 132 -19.91 7.75 -0.86
N TYR A 133 -19.52 8.25 0.32
CA TYR A 133 -18.99 7.39 1.38
C TYR A 133 -19.96 6.32 1.89
N PRO A 134 -21.27 6.56 1.95
CA PRO A 134 -22.24 5.52 2.33
C PRO A 134 -22.26 4.30 1.40
N ASP A 135 -21.82 4.44 0.14
CA ASP A 135 -21.75 3.37 -0.85
C ASP A 135 -20.44 2.57 -0.80
N VAL A 136 -19.50 2.96 0.06
CA VAL A 136 -18.28 2.18 0.32
C VAL A 136 -18.64 0.84 0.96
N MET A 137 -17.99 -0.24 0.53
CA MET A 137 -18.13 -1.58 1.12
C MET A 137 -18.04 -1.52 2.63
N GLN A 138 -18.96 -2.19 3.33
CA GLN A 138 -19.06 -2.11 4.79
C GLN A 138 -17.73 -2.45 5.49
N SER A 139 -17.03 -3.47 5.02
CA SER A 139 -15.73 -3.88 5.56
C SER A 139 -14.62 -2.84 5.37
N LEU A 140 -14.79 -1.88 4.47
CA LEU A 140 -13.82 -0.83 4.17
C LEU A 140 -14.23 0.55 4.73
N GLN A 141 -15.42 0.71 5.33
CA GLN A 141 -15.83 1.99 5.88
C GLN A 141 -15.00 2.41 7.10
N ALA A 142 -14.65 1.46 7.98
CA ALA A 142 -13.85 1.75 9.16
C ALA A 142 -12.83 0.64 9.47
N PRO A 143 -11.96 0.27 8.51
CA PRO A 143 -10.99 -0.78 8.76
C PRO A 143 -9.90 -0.29 9.71
N ALA A 144 -9.36 -1.19 10.52
CA ALA A 144 -8.36 -0.88 11.55
C ALA A 144 -7.08 -0.24 10.98
N HIS A 145 -6.77 -0.48 9.69
CA HIS A 145 -5.57 0.06 9.07
C HIS A 145 -5.66 1.57 8.76
N ASN A 146 -6.86 2.16 8.66
CA ASN A 146 -7.03 3.60 8.41
C ASN A 146 -7.93 4.32 9.41
N THR A 147 -8.44 3.61 10.42
CA THR A 147 -9.34 4.14 11.44
C THR A 147 -8.81 3.77 12.82
N VAL A 148 -8.41 4.76 13.59
CA VAL A 148 -7.84 4.59 14.94
C VAL A 148 -8.72 5.33 15.94
N ASP A 149 -9.16 4.65 17.00
CA ASP A 149 -10.06 5.20 18.04
C ASP A 149 -11.31 5.87 17.48
N GLY A 150 -11.87 5.32 16.40
CA GLY A 150 -13.04 5.85 15.71
C GLY A 150 -12.77 7.10 14.85
N VAL A 151 -11.52 7.50 14.70
CA VAL A 151 -11.08 8.62 13.85
C VAL A 151 -10.60 8.08 12.51
N HIS A 152 -11.19 8.55 11.41
CA HIS A 152 -10.78 8.19 10.06
C HIS A 152 -9.63 9.08 9.56
N TYR A 153 -8.67 8.48 8.86
CA TYR A 153 -7.49 9.19 8.32
C TYR A 153 -7.41 9.15 6.80
N GLY A 154 -8.52 8.96 6.12
CA GLY A 154 -8.60 8.98 4.67
C GLY A 154 -9.87 8.31 4.15
N VAL A 155 -9.94 8.15 2.83
CA VAL A 155 -11.06 7.48 2.15
C VAL A 155 -10.57 6.24 1.41
N PRO A 156 -11.26 5.09 1.53
CA PRO A 156 -10.94 3.88 0.78
C PRO A 156 -11.02 4.13 -0.73
N TYR A 157 -10.15 3.48 -1.49
CA TYR A 157 -10.08 3.68 -2.93
C TYR A 157 -10.27 2.37 -3.69
N MET A 158 -9.20 1.58 -3.78
CA MET A 158 -9.19 0.28 -4.45
C MET A 158 -8.68 -0.79 -3.50
N TRP A 159 -9.05 -2.04 -3.74
CA TRP A 159 -8.51 -3.17 -3.03
C TRP A 159 -8.30 -4.37 -3.97
N GLY A 160 -7.53 -5.35 -3.56
CA GLY A 160 -7.34 -6.56 -4.32
C GLY A 160 -6.56 -7.63 -3.55
N PRO A 161 -6.74 -8.91 -3.94
CA PRO A 161 -5.93 -10.00 -3.42
C PRO A 161 -4.54 -10.00 -4.05
N ASN A 162 -3.55 -10.55 -3.33
CA ASN A 162 -2.31 -11.01 -3.91
C ASN A 162 -2.56 -12.39 -4.50
N ILE A 163 -2.58 -12.49 -5.82
CA ILE A 163 -2.94 -13.72 -6.54
C ILE A 163 -1.72 -14.62 -6.78
N LEU A 164 -1.93 -15.93 -6.86
CA LEU A 164 -0.95 -16.85 -7.41
C LEU A 164 -1.12 -16.90 -8.93
N MET A 165 -0.28 -16.13 -9.64
CA MET A 165 -0.28 -16.07 -11.11
C MET A 165 0.70 -17.10 -11.68
N PHE A 166 0.34 -17.70 -12.82
CA PHE A 166 1.18 -18.68 -13.48
C PHE A 166 0.98 -18.69 -15.00
N ASN A 167 2.05 -19.08 -15.71
CA ASN A 167 2.01 -19.30 -17.15
C ASN A 167 1.32 -20.65 -17.44
N THR A 168 0.19 -20.62 -18.16
CA THR A 168 -0.65 -21.79 -18.41
C THR A 168 -0.04 -22.80 -19.38
N ASP A 169 0.96 -22.42 -20.17
CA ASP A 169 1.68 -23.35 -21.05
C ASP A 169 2.75 -24.14 -20.32
N VAL A 170 3.31 -23.60 -19.23
CA VAL A 170 4.42 -24.19 -18.47
C VAL A 170 3.94 -24.88 -17.20
N VAL A 171 3.03 -24.26 -16.46
CA VAL A 171 2.57 -24.74 -15.15
C VAL A 171 1.31 -25.57 -15.32
N LYS A 172 1.48 -26.89 -15.31
CA LYS A 172 0.40 -27.87 -15.50
C LYS A 172 0.53 -29.02 -14.51
N PRO A 173 -0.56 -29.43 -13.83
CA PRO A 173 -1.88 -28.79 -13.81
C PRO A 173 -1.84 -27.40 -13.16
N ALA A 174 -2.93 -26.63 -13.25
CA ALA A 174 -3.07 -25.38 -12.51
C ALA A 174 -2.84 -25.60 -11.01
N PRO A 175 -2.05 -24.74 -10.33
CA PRO A 175 -1.78 -24.90 -8.90
C PRO A 175 -3.04 -24.65 -8.08
N THR A 176 -3.15 -25.31 -6.93
CA THR A 176 -4.26 -25.13 -5.97
C THR A 176 -3.76 -24.71 -4.59
N SER A 177 -2.46 -24.57 -4.43
CA SER A 177 -1.78 -24.26 -3.18
C SER A 177 -0.55 -23.40 -3.44
N TRP A 178 -0.18 -22.58 -2.48
CA TRP A 178 1.08 -21.82 -2.47
C TRP A 178 2.33 -22.71 -2.37
N ASN A 179 2.18 -24.02 -2.15
CA ASN A 179 3.31 -24.95 -2.06
C ASN A 179 4.25 -24.87 -3.28
N VAL A 180 3.71 -24.57 -4.46
CA VAL A 180 4.49 -24.47 -5.71
C VAL A 180 5.53 -23.35 -5.68
N VAL A 181 5.40 -22.37 -4.76
CA VAL A 181 6.35 -21.27 -4.59
C VAL A 181 7.10 -21.33 -3.26
N PHE A 182 6.61 -22.06 -2.25
CA PHE A 182 7.25 -22.12 -0.93
C PHE A 182 8.05 -23.39 -0.67
N GLU A 183 7.70 -24.52 -1.28
CA GLU A 183 8.39 -25.79 -1.00
C GLU A 183 9.68 -25.95 -1.83
N ALA A 184 10.76 -26.41 -1.16
CA ALA A 184 12.09 -26.55 -1.76
C ALA A 184 12.15 -27.50 -2.98
N ASN A 185 11.17 -28.41 -3.12
CA ASN A 185 11.08 -29.35 -4.23
C ASN A 185 10.21 -28.84 -5.38
N SER A 186 9.91 -27.53 -5.43
CA SER A 186 9.14 -26.95 -6.53
C SER A 186 9.77 -27.28 -7.88
N PRO A 187 8.99 -27.79 -8.85
CA PRO A 187 9.48 -28.05 -10.19
C PRO A 187 9.81 -26.76 -10.97
N TYR A 188 9.43 -25.62 -10.41
CA TYR A 188 9.61 -24.29 -10.99
C TYR A 188 10.77 -23.50 -10.34
N ALA A 189 11.60 -24.15 -9.52
CA ALA A 189 12.76 -23.51 -8.91
C ALA A 189 13.64 -22.78 -9.96
N GLY A 190 14.05 -21.55 -9.67
CA GLY A 190 14.75 -20.67 -10.61
C GLY A 190 13.85 -19.95 -11.63
N LYS A 191 12.51 -20.14 -11.56
CA LYS A 191 11.50 -19.42 -12.36
C LYS A 191 10.35 -18.87 -11.54
N ILE A 192 10.50 -18.83 -10.21
CA ILE A 192 9.54 -18.30 -9.26
C ILE A 192 9.80 -16.80 -9.06
N THR A 193 8.75 -16.04 -8.84
CA THR A 193 8.82 -14.63 -8.48
C THR A 193 8.01 -14.32 -7.23
N ALA A 194 8.37 -13.24 -6.53
CA ALA A 194 7.68 -12.77 -5.34
C ALA A 194 7.84 -11.25 -5.17
N TYR A 195 6.95 -10.63 -4.41
CA TYR A 195 7.00 -9.19 -4.13
C TYR A 195 8.17 -8.83 -3.21
N ASP A 196 8.95 -7.79 -3.59
CA ASP A 196 10.12 -7.32 -2.85
C ASP A 196 9.74 -6.31 -1.75
N SER A 197 9.14 -6.80 -0.69
CA SER A 197 8.78 -5.97 0.46
C SER A 197 8.74 -6.80 1.75
N PRO A 198 9.07 -6.22 2.92
CA PRO A 198 8.93 -6.89 4.22
C PRO A 198 7.53 -7.45 4.46
N ILE A 199 6.49 -6.83 3.90
CA ILE A 199 5.10 -7.30 4.07
C ILE A 199 4.87 -8.69 3.48
N TYR A 200 5.69 -9.13 2.52
CA TYR A 200 5.62 -10.47 1.94
C TYR A 200 5.89 -11.59 2.97
N ILE A 201 6.47 -11.28 4.13
CA ILE A 201 6.60 -12.23 5.25
C ILE A 201 5.21 -12.75 5.68
N ALA A 202 4.16 -11.94 5.56
CA ALA A 202 2.80 -12.37 5.88
C ALA A 202 2.28 -13.47 4.96
N ASP A 203 2.69 -13.51 3.69
CA ASP A 203 2.33 -14.59 2.75
C ASP A 203 2.92 -15.93 3.23
N ALA A 204 4.17 -15.93 3.69
CA ALA A 204 4.79 -17.11 4.29
C ALA A 204 4.13 -17.50 5.61
N ALA A 205 3.78 -16.53 6.47
CA ALA A 205 3.08 -16.79 7.72
C ALA A 205 1.68 -17.39 7.47
N MET A 206 0.94 -16.86 6.50
CA MET A 206 -0.35 -17.42 6.07
C MET A 206 -0.22 -18.86 5.56
N TYR A 207 0.78 -19.15 4.75
CA TYR A 207 1.08 -20.51 4.33
C TYR A 207 1.32 -21.43 5.53
N LEU A 208 2.13 -20.98 6.51
CA LEU A 208 2.42 -21.75 7.72
C LEU A 208 1.19 -21.94 8.63
N MET A 209 0.23 -21.01 8.64
CA MET A 209 -1.04 -21.21 9.36
C MET A 209 -1.76 -22.49 8.91
N ALA A 210 -1.76 -22.78 7.61
CA ALA A 210 -2.40 -23.96 7.05
C ALA A 210 -1.56 -25.22 7.21
N HIS A 211 -0.24 -25.14 7.03
CA HIS A 211 0.66 -26.29 6.94
C HIS A 211 1.37 -26.65 8.24
N GLN A 212 1.48 -25.72 9.18
CA GLN A 212 2.09 -25.90 10.50
C GLN A 212 1.23 -25.31 11.63
N PRO A 213 0.00 -25.85 11.84
CA PRO A 213 -0.94 -25.29 12.82
C PRO A 213 -0.40 -25.30 14.26
N GLY A 214 0.61 -26.14 14.55
CA GLY A 214 1.30 -26.15 15.83
C GLY A 214 2.05 -24.86 16.17
N LEU A 215 2.33 -23.97 15.20
CA LEU A 215 2.88 -22.65 15.44
C LEU A 215 1.88 -21.69 16.10
N GLY A 216 0.57 -21.98 16.01
CA GLY A 216 -0.46 -21.13 16.62
C GLY A 216 -0.59 -19.74 16.00
N ILE A 217 -0.20 -19.56 14.73
CA ILE A 217 -0.42 -18.30 14.00
C ILE A 217 -1.92 -18.16 13.74
N THR A 218 -2.52 -17.05 14.16
CA THR A 218 -3.94 -16.74 13.95
C THR A 218 -4.15 -15.56 13.02
N ASP A 219 -3.16 -14.67 12.92
CA ASP A 219 -3.12 -13.54 12.01
C ASP A 219 -1.70 -13.43 11.43
N PRO A 220 -1.54 -13.38 10.09
CA PRO A 220 -0.22 -13.40 9.46
C PRO A 220 0.61 -12.13 9.71
N TYR A 221 0.01 -11.07 10.24
CA TYR A 221 0.70 -9.80 10.60
C TYR A 221 1.02 -9.69 12.10
N GLU A 222 0.42 -10.51 12.95
CA GLU A 222 0.58 -10.48 14.41
C GLU A 222 1.44 -11.65 14.87
N LEU A 223 2.71 -11.60 14.53
CA LEU A 223 3.66 -12.70 14.78
C LEU A 223 4.48 -12.47 16.05
N THR A 224 4.57 -13.49 16.90
CA THR A 224 5.63 -13.56 17.92
C THR A 224 7.00 -13.75 17.25
N SER A 225 8.09 -13.58 18.02
CA SER A 225 9.44 -13.79 17.48
C SER A 225 9.65 -15.19 16.90
N ASP A 226 9.11 -16.24 17.54
CA ASP A 226 9.26 -17.62 17.07
C ASP A 226 8.46 -17.84 15.76
N GLN A 227 7.27 -17.27 15.66
CA GLN A 227 6.44 -17.33 14.46
C GLN A 227 7.08 -16.56 13.28
N LEU A 228 7.64 -15.36 13.56
CA LEU A 228 8.43 -14.62 12.56
C LEU A 228 9.63 -15.43 12.09
N ASN A 229 10.40 -16.03 13.02
CA ASN A 229 11.56 -16.84 12.65
C ASN A 229 11.15 -18.03 11.75
N ALA A 230 10.04 -18.70 12.03
CA ALA A 230 9.54 -19.78 11.18
C ALA A 230 9.20 -19.29 9.76
N ALA A 231 8.55 -18.12 9.62
CA ALA A 231 8.27 -17.50 8.32
C ALA A 231 9.56 -17.10 7.58
N VAL A 232 10.55 -16.56 8.31
CA VAL A 232 11.87 -16.20 7.76
C VAL A 232 12.62 -17.44 7.25
N ASP A 233 12.61 -18.56 7.98
CA ASP A 233 13.27 -19.80 7.56
C ASP A 233 12.62 -20.38 6.29
N LEU A 234 11.29 -20.32 6.19
CA LEU A 234 10.58 -20.69 4.97
C LEU A 234 10.99 -19.79 3.79
N LEU A 235 11.05 -18.48 3.98
CA LEU A 235 11.44 -17.52 2.94
C LEU A 235 12.92 -17.60 2.56
N LYS A 236 13.81 -17.95 3.47
CA LYS A 236 15.22 -18.27 3.15
C LYS A 236 15.32 -19.53 2.27
N THR A 237 14.47 -20.51 2.51
CA THR A 237 14.37 -21.69 1.63
C THR A 237 13.85 -21.29 0.26
N GLN A 238 12.81 -20.45 0.21
CA GLN A 238 12.24 -19.94 -1.04
C GLN A 238 13.25 -19.09 -1.82
N SER A 239 14.07 -18.28 -1.15
CA SER A 239 15.02 -17.36 -1.82
C SER A 239 15.96 -18.08 -2.78
N GLY A 240 16.35 -19.30 -2.44
CA GLY A 240 17.16 -20.16 -3.33
C GLY A 240 16.44 -20.63 -4.62
N MET A 241 15.12 -20.45 -4.70
CA MET A 241 14.29 -20.81 -5.85
C MET A 241 13.80 -19.61 -6.64
N ILE A 242 13.90 -18.40 -6.07
CA ILE A 242 13.41 -17.18 -6.70
C ILE A 242 14.32 -16.78 -7.87
N LYS A 243 13.73 -16.52 -9.02
CA LYS A 243 14.42 -15.91 -10.16
C LYS A 243 14.67 -14.43 -9.91
N LYS A 244 13.63 -13.71 -9.49
CA LYS A 244 13.68 -12.29 -9.17
C LYS A 244 12.58 -11.91 -8.19
N TYR A 245 12.93 -11.13 -7.18
CA TYR A 245 11.95 -10.38 -6.41
C TYR A 245 11.65 -9.07 -7.16
N TRP A 246 10.37 -8.73 -7.29
CA TRP A 246 9.94 -7.52 -7.99
C TRP A 246 9.36 -6.49 -7.01
N ALA A 247 9.77 -5.25 -7.13
CA ALA A 247 9.19 -4.09 -6.46
C ALA A 247 8.39 -3.24 -7.44
N VAL A 248 8.81 -3.21 -8.69
CA VAL A 248 8.12 -2.52 -9.79
C VAL A 248 7.35 -3.56 -10.59
N TYR A 249 6.03 -3.38 -10.75
CA TYR A 249 5.15 -4.35 -11.41
C TYR A 249 5.59 -4.71 -12.84
N THR A 250 6.22 -3.75 -13.56
CA THR A 250 6.75 -3.99 -14.91
C THR A 250 7.89 -5.01 -14.93
N ASP A 251 8.67 -5.14 -13.85
CA ASP A 251 9.73 -6.16 -13.76
C ASP A 251 9.14 -7.58 -13.79
N GLU A 252 7.97 -7.78 -13.20
CA GLU A 252 7.28 -9.06 -13.24
C GLU A 252 6.70 -9.33 -14.63
N ILE A 253 6.09 -8.31 -15.25
CA ILE A 253 5.57 -8.39 -16.63
C ILE A 253 6.69 -8.82 -17.59
N ASP A 254 7.83 -8.12 -17.58
CA ASP A 254 8.99 -8.44 -18.42
C ASP A 254 9.50 -9.89 -18.18
N GLY A 255 9.47 -10.34 -16.92
CA GLY A 255 9.88 -11.69 -16.54
C GLY A 255 8.95 -12.79 -17.07
N PHE A 256 7.64 -12.55 -17.08
CA PHE A 256 6.66 -13.49 -17.67
C PHE A 256 6.71 -13.46 -19.20
N GLU A 257 6.88 -12.29 -19.83
CA GLU A 257 7.05 -12.16 -21.28
C GLU A 257 8.27 -12.92 -21.80
N SER A 258 9.40 -12.79 -21.10
CA SER A 258 10.64 -13.47 -21.47
C SER A 258 10.61 -14.98 -21.17
N GLY A 259 9.66 -15.47 -20.34
CA GLY A 259 9.64 -16.83 -19.83
C GLY A 259 10.68 -17.13 -18.75
N ASP A 260 11.33 -16.10 -18.23
CA ASP A 260 12.25 -16.18 -17.09
C ASP A 260 11.53 -16.44 -15.78
N MET A 261 10.28 -15.96 -15.66
CA MET A 261 9.35 -16.21 -14.58
C MET A 261 8.12 -16.94 -15.11
N VAL A 262 7.61 -17.90 -14.37
CA VAL A 262 6.46 -18.71 -14.79
C VAL A 262 5.38 -18.87 -13.71
N VAL A 263 5.70 -18.56 -12.45
CA VAL A 263 4.75 -18.67 -11.32
C VAL A 263 5.21 -17.76 -10.18
N GLY A 264 4.26 -17.14 -9.49
CA GLY A 264 4.58 -16.34 -8.31
C GLY A 264 3.42 -15.49 -7.81
N THR A 265 3.72 -14.71 -6.78
CA THR A 265 2.78 -13.72 -6.24
C THR A 265 2.70 -12.53 -7.18
N ALA A 266 1.51 -12.17 -7.60
CA ALA A 266 1.24 -11.06 -8.52
C ALA A 266 0.08 -10.20 -8.03
N TRP A 267 -0.06 -9.02 -8.60
CA TRP A 267 -1.27 -8.22 -8.50
C TRP A 267 -2.17 -8.43 -9.72
N PRO A 268 -3.50 -8.25 -9.60
CA PRO A 268 -4.42 -8.40 -10.73
C PRO A 268 -4.04 -7.57 -11.96
N VAL A 269 -3.45 -6.37 -11.76
CA VAL A 269 -2.96 -5.53 -12.87
C VAL A 269 -1.90 -6.22 -13.73
N ASN A 270 -1.03 -7.02 -13.13
CA ASN A 270 0.02 -7.73 -13.87
C ASN A 270 -0.60 -8.76 -14.81
N GLN A 271 -1.57 -9.52 -14.32
CA GLN A 271 -2.33 -10.46 -15.14
C GLN A 271 -3.09 -9.74 -16.27
N SER A 272 -3.82 -8.66 -15.94
CA SER A 272 -4.59 -7.89 -16.91
C SER A 272 -3.73 -7.40 -18.07
N ILE A 273 -2.54 -6.83 -17.79
CA ILE A 273 -1.62 -6.35 -18.82
C ILE A 273 -1.04 -7.50 -19.64
N LEU A 274 -0.62 -8.60 -18.99
CA LEU A 274 -0.08 -9.76 -19.69
C LEU A 274 -1.08 -10.40 -20.66
N GLU A 275 -2.35 -10.48 -20.27
CA GLU A 275 -3.42 -11.04 -21.10
C GLU A 275 -3.82 -10.11 -22.24
N SER A 276 -4.06 -8.83 -21.95
CA SER A 276 -4.61 -7.87 -22.90
C SER A 276 -3.57 -7.31 -23.87
N ASP A 277 -2.47 -6.80 -23.34
CA ASP A 277 -1.48 -6.05 -24.12
C ASP A 277 -0.41 -6.97 -24.71
N ASN A 278 0.09 -7.91 -23.92
CA ASN A 278 1.26 -8.71 -24.26
C ASN A 278 0.89 -10.12 -24.74
N LYS A 279 -0.37 -10.54 -24.52
CA LYS A 279 -0.92 -11.85 -24.95
C LYS A 279 -0.09 -13.04 -24.46
N VAL A 280 0.43 -12.93 -23.24
CA VAL A 280 1.11 -14.03 -22.55
C VAL A 280 0.05 -14.95 -21.97
N PRO A 281 0.16 -16.28 -22.13
CA PRO A 281 -0.81 -17.24 -21.62
C PRO A 281 -0.68 -17.38 -20.09
N VAL A 282 -1.25 -16.47 -19.33
CA VAL A 282 -1.28 -16.49 -17.88
C VAL A 282 -2.68 -16.79 -17.35
N ALA A 283 -2.75 -17.26 -16.13
CA ALA A 283 -3.96 -17.34 -15.32
C ALA A 283 -3.57 -17.16 -13.85
N SER A 284 -4.55 -16.93 -13.00
CA SER A 284 -4.34 -16.90 -11.56
C SER A 284 -5.34 -17.78 -10.82
N VAL A 285 -5.00 -18.09 -9.58
CA VAL A 285 -5.87 -18.78 -8.63
C VAL A 285 -5.78 -18.12 -7.27
N ILE A 286 -6.85 -18.30 -6.49
CA ILE A 286 -6.85 -18.11 -5.04
C ILE A 286 -6.56 -19.49 -4.43
N PRO A 287 -5.36 -19.70 -3.85
CA PRO A 287 -5.01 -20.99 -3.28
C PRO A 287 -5.85 -21.40 -2.08
N SER A 288 -5.82 -22.68 -1.74
CA SER A 288 -6.63 -23.26 -0.64
C SER A 288 -6.30 -22.68 0.73
N GLU A 289 -5.10 -22.19 0.93
CA GLU A 289 -4.63 -21.53 2.16
C GLU A 289 -5.19 -20.12 2.33
N GLY A 290 -5.78 -19.56 1.29
CA GLY A 290 -6.21 -18.17 1.23
C GLY A 290 -5.18 -17.27 0.57
N VAL A 291 -5.39 -15.96 0.71
CA VAL A 291 -4.52 -14.92 0.16
C VAL A 291 -4.36 -13.76 1.13
N THR A 292 -3.21 -13.12 1.08
CA THR A 292 -3.06 -11.74 1.56
C THR A 292 -3.63 -10.78 0.52
N GLY A 293 -3.84 -9.54 0.90
CA GLY A 293 -4.36 -8.54 -0.04
C GLY A 293 -4.09 -7.12 0.45
N TRP A 294 -4.34 -6.17 -0.40
CA TRP A 294 -4.15 -4.76 -0.12
C TRP A 294 -5.48 -4.01 -0.22
N ALA A 295 -5.61 -2.97 0.56
CA ALA A 295 -6.70 -2.01 0.47
C ALA A 295 -6.10 -0.62 0.63
N ASP A 296 -6.20 0.17 -0.44
CA ASP A 296 -5.55 1.47 -0.52
C ASP A 296 -6.49 2.58 -0.07
N THR A 297 -5.90 3.52 0.64
CA THR A 297 -6.60 4.68 1.20
C THR A 297 -5.95 5.95 0.70
N TRP A 298 -6.71 6.88 0.14
CA TRP A 298 -6.25 8.24 -0.06
C TRP A 298 -6.20 8.96 1.28
N MET A 299 -5.00 9.33 1.71
CA MET A 299 -4.72 10.03 2.96
C MET A 299 -4.17 11.42 2.66
N MET A 300 -4.59 12.41 3.45
CA MET A 300 -4.12 13.79 3.33
C MET A 300 -2.94 14.01 4.27
N SER A 301 -1.89 14.69 3.82
CA SER A 301 -0.80 15.13 4.69
C SER A 301 -1.33 16.05 5.80
N SER A 302 -0.83 15.87 7.02
CA SER A 302 -1.13 16.81 8.13
C SER A 302 -0.64 18.24 7.86
N HIS A 303 0.25 18.41 6.89
CA HIS A 303 0.84 19.66 6.44
C HIS A 303 0.55 19.96 4.97
N ALA A 304 -0.54 19.40 4.42
CA ALA A 304 -0.92 19.56 3.01
C ALA A 304 -0.94 21.05 2.60
N PRO A 305 -0.16 21.46 1.59
CA PRO A 305 -0.20 22.83 1.08
C PRO A 305 -1.53 23.22 0.43
N HIS A 306 -2.25 22.20 -0.13
CA HIS A 306 -3.48 22.41 -0.89
C HIS A 306 -4.60 21.49 -0.38
N PRO A 307 -5.05 21.66 0.89
CA PRO A 307 -5.99 20.72 1.51
C PRO A 307 -7.38 20.67 0.84
N ILE A 308 -7.85 21.78 0.24
CA ILE A 308 -9.14 21.79 -0.45
C ILE A 308 -9.05 20.97 -1.74
N CYS A 309 -7.98 21.13 -2.53
CA CYS A 309 -7.76 20.31 -3.72
C CYS A 309 -7.61 18.81 -3.35
N MET A 310 -6.98 18.49 -2.20
CA MET A 310 -6.88 17.11 -1.74
C MET A 310 -8.25 16.52 -1.34
N LEU A 311 -9.09 17.27 -0.63
CA LEU A 311 -10.46 16.85 -0.30
C LEU A 311 -11.32 16.68 -1.56
N LYS A 312 -11.17 17.55 -2.55
CA LYS A 312 -11.85 17.39 -3.87
C LYS A 312 -11.36 16.13 -4.59
N TRP A 313 -10.08 15.79 -4.50
CA TRP A 313 -9.54 14.56 -5.06
C TRP A 313 -10.11 13.32 -4.37
N MET A 314 -10.19 13.33 -3.04
CA MET A 314 -10.79 12.24 -2.26
C MET A 314 -12.26 12.01 -2.65
N GLU A 315 -13.04 13.08 -2.77
CA GLU A 315 -14.44 12.99 -3.22
C GLU A 315 -14.52 12.45 -4.64
N TYR A 316 -13.76 13.05 -5.57
CA TYR A 316 -13.75 12.66 -6.96
C TYR A 316 -13.40 11.18 -7.15
N THR A 317 -12.41 10.68 -6.42
CA THR A 317 -11.97 9.29 -6.51
C THR A 317 -12.90 8.29 -5.81
N LEU A 318 -13.87 8.75 -5.02
CA LEU A 318 -14.96 7.92 -4.50
C LEU A 318 -16.11 7.74 -5.50
N ARG A 319 -16.19 8.56 -6.55
CA ARG A 319 -17.30 8.49 -7.51
C ARG A 319 -17.32 7.15 -8.25
N PRO A 320 -18.50 6.54 -8.44
CA PRO A 320 -18.63 5.23 -9.10
C PRO A 320 -17.99 5.15 -10.48
N GLU A 321 -18.18 6.18 -11.31
CA GLU A 321 -17.64 6.22 -12.67
C GLU A 321 -16.11 6.30 -12.70
N VAL A 322 -15.51 6.97 -11.71
CA VAL A 322 -14.04 7.07 -11.59
C VAL A 322 -13.48 5.73 -11.12
N GLN A 323 -14.08 5.14 -10.10
CA GLN A 323 -13.65 3.84 -9.60
C GLN A 323 -13.83 2.72 -10.63
N THR A 324 -14.90 2.76 -11.44
CA THR A 324 -15.07 1.83 -12.56
C THR A 324 -13.91 1.95 -13.56
N ALA A 325 -13.59 3.17 -14.01
CA ALA A 325 -12.52 3.40 -14.97
C ALA A 325 -11.13 2.95 -14.44
N VAL A 326 -10.87 3.16 -13.15
CA VAL A 326 -9.64 2.69 -12.50
C VAL A 326 -9.62 1.18 -12.37
N ALA A 327 -10.74 0.57 -11.99
CA ALA A 327 -10.87 -0.87 -11.87
C ALA A 327 -10.60 -1.59 -13.20
N GLU A 328 -11.20 -1.12 -14.29
CA GLU A 328 -10.99 -1.65 -15.63
C GLU A 328 -9.53 -1.54 -16.10
N TYR A 329 -8.89 -0.42 -15.77
CA TYR A 329 -7.49 -0.21 -16.13
C TYR A 329 -6.51 -1.05 -15.28
N TYR A 330 -6.77 -1.10 -13.97
CA TYR A 330 -5.82 -1.66 -12.99
C TYR A 330 -6.11 -3.12 -12.63
N GLY A 331 -7.28 -3.64 -12.95
CA GLY A 331 -7.70 -4.97 -12.51
C GLY A 331 -8.02 -5.04 -11.00
N ALA A 332 -8.16 -3.89 -10.33
CA ALA A 332 -8.46 -3.78 -8.91
C ALA A 332 -9.96 -3.75 -8.62
N THR A 333 -10.36 -4.09 -7.42
CA THR A 333 -11.76 -4.01 -6.99
C THR A 333 -12.08 -2.61 -6.45
N PRO A 334 -13.17 -1.98 -6.93
CA PRO A 334 -13.66 -0.72 -6.36
C PRO A 334 -14.04 -0.85 -4.89
N SER A 335 -13.73 0.17 -4.09
CA SER A 335 -14.27 0.26 -2.72
C SER A 335 -15.73 0.69 -2.70
N ASN A 336 -16.19 1.46 -3.70
CA ASN A 336 -17.57 1.93 -3.82
C ASN A 336 -18.41 0.91 -4.60
N THR A 337 -19.40 0.32 -3.93
CA THR A 337 -20.27 -0.74 -4.49
C THR A 337 -21.20 -0.24 -5.59
N ALA A 338 -21.46 1.07 -5.67
CA ALA A 338 -22.22 1.66 -6.76
C ALA A 338 -21.51 1.57 -8.14
N SER A 339 -20.19 1.25 -8.14
CA SER A 339 -19.42 0.94 -9.35
C SER A 339 -19.75 -0.43 -9.96
N CYS A 340 -20.21 -1.39 -9.15
CA CYS A 340 -20.37 -2.80 -9.55
C CYS A 340 -21.33 -3.01 -10.72
N PRO A 341 -22.49 -2.34 -10.84
CA PRO A 341 -23.38 -2.53 -11.98
C PRO A 341 -22.73 -2.17 -13.34
N GLN A 342 -21.96 -1.08 -13.38
CA GLN A 342 -21.27 -0.67 -14.60
C GLN A 342 -20.09 -1.61 -14.90
N LEU A 343 -19.29 -1.95 -13.91
CA LEU A 343 -18.18 -2.90 -14.05
C LEU A 343 -18.66 -4.26 -14.58
N ASN A 344 -19.76 -4.80 -14.02
CA ASN A 344 -20.37 -6.05 -14.49
C ASN A 344 -20.84 -5.98 -15.94
N LYS A 345 -21.36 -4.84 -16.35
CA LYS A 345 -21.82 -4.63 -17.73
C LYS A 345 -20.64 -4.58 -18.71
N ASP A 346 -19.57 -3.90 -18.35
CA ASP A 346 -18.44 -3.63 -19.24
C ASP A 346 -17.52 -4.87 -19.36
N LEU A 347 -17.32 -5.61 -18.27
CA LEU A 347 -16.45 -6.79 -18.22
C LEU A 347 -17.19 -8.12 -18.48
N GLY A 348 -18.53 -8.15 -18.38
CA GLY A 348 -19.30 -9.37 -18.61
C GLY A 348 -18.91 -10.51 -17.66
N ALA A 349 -18.48 -11.65 -18.21
CA ALA A 349 -18.10 -12.81 -17.40
C ALA A 349 -16.85 -12.57 -16.53
N ASP A 350 -15.95 -11.71 -16.97
CA ASP A 350 -14.69 -11.43 -16.25
C ASP A 350 -14.91 -10.59 -15.01
N ALA A 351 -16.04 -9.92 -14.89
CA ALA A 351 -16.41 -9.14 -13.70
C ALA A 351 -16.43 -9.97 -12.40
N ALA A 352 -16.68 -11.29 -12.49
CA ALA A 352 -16.67 -12.18 -11.33
C ALA A 352 -15.30 -12.21 -10.63
N ASN A 353 -14.22 -11.98 -11.35
CA ASN A 353 -12.86 -11.98 -10.81
C ASN A 353 -12.57 -10.75 -9.93
N TYR A 354 -13.39 -9.70 -10.04
CA TYR A 354 -13.22 -8.47 -9.28
C TYR A 354 -13.85 -8.53 -7.89
N HIS A 355 -14.74 -9.49 -7.61
CA HIS A 355 -15.42 -9.59 -6.30
C HIS A 355 -16.07 -8.27 -5.84
N CYS A 356 -16.57 -7.46 -6.79
CA CYS A 356 -17.13 -6.14 -6.50
C CYS A 356 -18.34 -6.24 -5.58
N GLY A 357 -18.29 -5.59 -4.40
CA GLY A 357 -19.35 -5.67 -3.40
C GLY A 357 -19.43 -7.00 -2.64
N ASP A 358 -18.44 -7.90 -2.79
CA ASP A 358 -18.39 -9.19 -2.11
C ASP A 358 -17.65 -9.11 -0.76
N ASP A 359 -18.33 -8.58 0.26
CA ASP A 359 -17.80 -8.56 1.64
C ASP A 359 -17.49 -9.96 2.19
N ALA A 360 -18.19 -11.00 1.70
CA ALA A 360 -17.94 -12.37 2.13
C ALA A 360 -16.60 -12.90 1.59
N PHE A 361 -16.21 -12.52 0.38
CA PHE A 361 -14.87 -12.81 -0.14
C PHE A 361 -13.82 -11.97 0.58
N LEU A 362 -14.02 -10.65 0.68
CA LEU A 362 -13.08 -9.74 1.33
C LEU A 362 -12.76 -10.18 2.77
N SER A 363 -13.74 -10.70 3.51
CA SER A 363 -13.52 -11.19 4.88
C SER A 363 -12.59 -12.40 5.00
N LYS A 364 -12.23 -13.03 3.87
CA LYS A 364 -11.27 -14.15 3.78
C LYS A 364 -9.90 -13.72 3.30
N VAL A 365 -9.75 -12.46 2.92
CA VAL A 365 -8.48 -11.88 2.49
C VAL A 365 -7.80 -11.27 3.71
N PHE A 366 -6.57 -11.66 3.99
CA PHE A 366 -5.75 -11.03 5.01
C PHE A 366 -5.22 -9.70 4.49
N LEU A 367 -5.97 -8.63 4.70
CA LEU A 367 -5.58 -7.30 4.25
C LEU A 367 -4.30 -6.83 4.95
N TRP A 368 -3.40 -6.25 4.19
CA TRP A 368 -2.16 -5.68 4.71
C TRP A 368 -2.43 -4.71 5.85
N LYS A 369 -1.73 -4.91 6.94
CA LYS A 369 -1.68 -3.99 8.08
C LYS A 369 -0.26 -3.91 8.62
N THR A 370 0.06 -2.83 9.28
CA THR A 370 1.38 -2.64 9.91
C THR A 370 1.53 -3.63 11.06
N PRO A 371 2.55 -4.51 11.07
CA PRO A 371 2.91 -5.29 12.25
C PRO A 371 3.26 -4.39 13.44
N LEU A 372 2.66 -4.67 14.59
CA LEU A 372 2.84 -3.93 15.84
C LEU A 372 3.37 -4.85 16.94
N SER A 373 4.00 -4.29 17.96
CA SER A 373 4.46 -5.06 19.14
C SER A 373 3.30 -5.60 19.97
N ASP A 374 2.20 -4.87 20.05
CA ASP A 374 0.95 -5.35 20.62
C ASP A 374 0.20 -6.18 19.58
N CYS A 375 -0.05 -7.45 19.92
CA CYS A 375 -0.80 -8.37 19.06
C CYS A 375 -2.29 -8.00 18.90
N GLY A 376 -2.81 -7.05 19.68
CA GLY A 376 -4.23 -6.68 19.64
C GLY A 376 -5.17 -7.74 20.25
N ASP A 377 -4.62 -8.75 20.93
CA ASP A 377 -5.36 -9.83 21.56
C ASP A 377 -4.79 -10.17 22.98
N SER A 378 -5.18 -11.31 23.55
CA SER A 378 -4.75 -11.73 24.88
C SER A 378 -3.24 -12.00 25.02
N ARG A 379 -2.47 -12.05 23.93
CA ARG A 379 -1.02 -12.19 23.94
C ARG A 379 -0.32 -10.88 24.33
N GLY A 380 -0.98 -9.73 24.20
CA GLY A 380 -0.45 -8.42 24.53
C GLY A 380 0.79 -8.06 23.70
N GLU A 381 1.77 -7.41 24.31
CA GLU A 381 3.01 -6.95 23.66
C GLU A 381 4.04 -8.08 23.41
N THR A 382 3.61 -9.20 22.87
CA THR A 382 4.49 -10.33 22.52
C THR A 382 4.77 -10.45 21.02
N CYS A 383 4.08 -9.69 20.20
CA CYS A 383 4.31 -9.60 18.75
C CYS A 383 5.53 -8.73 18.44
N VAL A 384 6.02 -8.83 17.23
CA VAL A 384 7.15 -8.05 16.74
C VAL A 384 6.67 -6.97 15.79
N ASP A 385 7.26 -5.79 15.92
CA ASP A 385 6.91 -4.63 15.13
C ASP A 385 7.48 -4.67 13.71
N TYR A 386 7.08 -3.70 12.88
CA TYR A 386 7.52 -3.59 11.49
C TYR A 386 9.04 -3.42 11.34
N SER A 387 9.75 -2.88 12.36
CA SER A 387 11.20 -2.75 12.29
C SER A 387 11.90 -4.10 12.34
N ALA A 388 11.36 -5.04 13.13
CA ALA A 388 11.84 -6.42 13.13
C ALA A 388 11.58 -7.11 11.77
N TRP A 389 10.44 -6.87 11.14
CA TRP A 389 10.13 -7.39 9.80
C TRP A 389 11.09 -6.84 8.74
N THR A 390 11.41 -5.56 8.76
CA THR A 390 12.38 -4.93 7.84
C THR A 390 13.76 -5.55 7.99
N ASN A 391 14.21 -5.77 9.25
CA ASN A 391 15.47 -6.44 9.54
C ASN A 391 15.48 -7.89 9.04
N ALA A 392 14.38 -8.62 9.26
CA ALA A 392 14.21 -10.00 8.79
C ALA A 392 14.22 -10.07 7.25
N TRP A 393 13.54 -9.15 6.58
CA TRP A 393 13.54 -9.07 5.11
C TRP A 393 14.94 -8.85 4.54
N THR A 394 15.71 -7.97 5.17
CA THR A 394 17.12 -7.74 4.79
C THR A 394 17.94 -9.03 4.87
N GLN A 395 17.70 -9.87 5.90
CA GLN A 395 18.38 -11.16 6.02
C GLN A 395 17.93 -12.17 4.95
N ILE A 396 16.64 -12.20 4.61
CA ILE A 396 16.10 -13.06 3.55
C ILE A 396 16.71 -12.69 2.20
N ARG A 397 16.81 -11.38 1.92
CA ARG A 397 17.37 -10.87 0.66
C ARG A 397 18.88 -11.04 0.53
N GLY A 398 19.59 -11.20 1.65
CA GLY A 398 21.03 -11.45 1.71
C GLY A 398 21.44 -12.92 1.80
N ALA A 399 20.46 -13.83 1.83
CA ALA A 399 20.67 -15.26 1.99
C ALA A 399 21.04 -15.99 0.67
#